data_1a5c3a487931071bccfb9c1fd95cc112
#
_entry.id   1a5c3a487931071bccfb9c1fd95cc112
#
_cell.length_a   1.000
_cell.length_b   1.000
_cell.length_c   1.000
_cell.angle_alpha   90.00
_cell.angle_beta   90.00
_cell.angle_gamma   90.00
#
_symmetry.space_group_name_H-M   'P 1'
#
loop_
_entity.id
_entity.type
_entity.pdbx_description
1 polymer ?
#
loop_
_entity_poly.entity_id
_entity_poly.type
_entity_poly.pdbx_seq_one_letter_code
_entity_poly.pdbx_strand_id
1 'polypeptide(L)'
;GSGVVASGSGATKTITIAGGGGGGTNPGFSTAGGNFTVNAGVTTVIDTFNINTNTKLSEYTVHLENVNGNIQSQKVLVMNYGAGLGLTAYSSEYGIMFHPNQIADIGVVVTAGICSLTATTKTGITGITTFSLTRQDQS
;
A
#
# COMPACT_ATOMS: atom_id res chain seq x y z
N GLY A 1 5.18 -19.38 -4.78
CA GLY A 1 3.98 -19.07 -5.04
C GLY A 1 3.67 -18.10 -6.14
N SER A 2 2.59 -18.33 -6.71
CA SER A 2 2.04 -17.49 -7.71
C SER A 2 1.37 -16.28 -7.07
N GLY A 3 1.00 -15.33 -7.84
CA GLY A 3 0.34 -14.14 -7.36
C GLY A 3 -1.04 -14.41 -6.79
N VAL A 4 -1.52 -13.47 -6.03
CA VAL A 4 -2.86 -13.47 -5.48
C VAL A 4 -3.65 -12.36 -6.14
N VAL A 5 -4.85 -12.70 -6.58
CA VAL A 5 -5.77 -11.72 -7.15
C VAL A 5 -6.98 -11.62 -6.25
N ALA A 6 -7.32 -10.39 -5.87
CA ALA A 6 -8.50 -10.13 -5.08
C ALA A 6 -9.35 -9.07 -5.78
N SER A 7 -10.65 -9.25 -5.76
CA SER A 7 -11.58 -8.27 -6.30
C SER A 7 -12.67 -8.00 -5.28
N GLY A 8 -13.13 -6.76 -5.26
CA GLY A 8 -14.17 -6.33 -4.35
C GLY A 8 -15.43 -5.92 -5.10
N SER A 9 -16.55 -5.95 -4.40
CA SER A 9 -17.82 -5.49 -4.95
C SER A 9 -18.05 -4.02 -4.60
N GLY A 10 -18.89 -3.35 -5.34
CA GLY A 10 -19.24 -1.95 -5.10
C GLY A 10 -18.25 -0.96 -5.66
N ALA A 11 -17.00 -1.29 -5.68
CA ALA A 11 -15.95 -0.55 -6.36
C ALA A 11 -15.10 -1.57 -7.08
N THR A 12 -14.70 -1.24 -8.29
CA THR A 12 -13.83 -2.15 -9.03
C THR A 12 -12.44 -2.10 -8.42
N LYS A 13 -12.01 -3.22 -7.91
CA LYS A 13 -10.70 -3.31 -7.27
C LYS A 13 -10.06 -4.62 -7.71
N THR A 14 -8.90 -4.52 -8.29
CA THR A 14 -8.10 -5.68 -8.65
C THR A 14 -6.70 -5.46 -8.09
N ILE A 15 -6.26 -6.35 -7.22
CA ILE A 15 -4.92 -6.32 -6.67
C ILE A 15 -4.21 -7.58 -7.12
N THR A 16 -3.10 -7.41 -7.81
CA THR A 16 -2.25 -8.53 -8.19
C THR A 16 -0.96 -8.43 -7.39
N ILE A 17 -0.71 -9.43 -6.58
CA ILE A 17 0.51 -9.51 -5.82
C ILE A 17 1.43 -10.45 -6.58
N ALA A 18 2.49 -9.90 -7.14
CA ALA A 18 3.50 -10.72 -7.77
C ALA A 18 4.20 -11.56 -6.72
N GLY A 19 4.55 -12.73 -7.07
CA GLY A 19 5.23 -13.64 -6.17
C GLY A 19 6.33 -12.93 -5.43
N GLY A 20 6.19 -12.89 -4.16
CA GLY A 20 7.10 -12.17 -3.31
C GLY A 20 8.51 -12.64 -3.49
N GLY A 21 9.36 -11.77 -3.20
CA GLY A 21 10.75 -12.02 -3.26
C GLY A 21 11.14 -13.22 -2.45
N GLY A 22 11.20 -14.07 -2.94
CA GLY A 22 11.59 -15.22 -2.61
C GLY A 22 12.09 -15.61 -1.35
N GLY A 23 11.91 -16.50 -0.95
CA GLY A 23 12.24 -17.28 0.09
C GLY A 23 13.61 -17.13 0.72
N GLY A 24 14.02 -15.98 0.80
CA GLY A 24 15.24 -15.71 1.52
C GLY A 24 15.01 -15.73 3.01
N THR A 25 16.08 -15.85 3.75
CA THR A 25 16.04 -15.71 5.20
C THR A 25 15.95 -14.26 5.62
N ASN A 26 16.22 -13.36 4.71
CA ASN A 26 16.13 -11.94 4.99
C ASN A 26 14.71 -11.46 4.85
N PRO A 27 14.38 -10.38 5.52
CA PRO A 27 13.15 -9.68 5.26
C PRO A 27 13.06 -9.38 3.77
N GLY A 28 11.92 -9.65 3.23
CA GLY A 28 11.79 -9.68 1.82
C GLY A 28 11.69 -8.34 1.15
N PHE A 29 11.78 -8.40 -0.13
CA PHE A 29 11.38 -7.35 -1.03
C PHE A 29 10.12 -7.83 -1.72
N SER A 30 9.08 -7.02 -1.67
CA SER A 30 7.78 -7.38 -2.25
C SER A 30 7.34 -6.35 -3.25
N THR A 31 6.60 -6.78 -4.26
CA THR A 31 5.97 -5.87 -5.21
C THR A 31 4.48 -6.16 -5.28
N ALA A 32 3.72 -5.13 -5.54
CA ALA A 32 2.29 -5.26 -5.76
C ALA A 32 1.84 -4.23 -6.77
N GLY A 33 0.75 -4.54 -7.46
CA GLY A 33 0.16 -3.61 -8.40
C GLY A 33 -1.28 -3.98 -8.66
N GLY A 34 -2.02 -3.02 -9.17
CA GLY A 34 -3.42 -3.23 -9.48
C GLY A 34 -4.10 -1.92 -9.84
N ASN A 35 -5.41 -1.97 -9.85
CA ASN A 35 -6.18 -0.77 -10.10
C ASN A 35 -7.43 -0.76 -9.23
N PHE A 36 -7.97 0.43 -9.07
CA PHE A 36 -9.24 0.60 -8.36
C PHE A 36 -9.99 1.79 -8.94
N THR A 37 -11.30 1.74 -8.79
CA THR A 37 -12.19 2.83 -9.16
C THR A 37 -13.12 3.06 -7.97
N VAL A 38 -12.90 4.13 -7.26
CA VAL A 38 -13.72 4.47 -6.09
C VAL A 38 -13.99 5.96 -6.06
N ASN A 39 -15.06 6.33 -5.39
CA ASN A 39 -15.42 7.73 -5.23
C ASN A 39 -14.45 8.45 -4.30
N ALA A 40 -14.41 9.77 -4.41
CA ALA A 40 -13.65 10.60 -3.48
C ALA A 40 -14.05 10.28 -2.03
N GLY A 41 -13.08 10.22 -1.16
CA GLY A 41 -13.27 9.90 0.25
C GLY A 41 -13.30 8.41 0.56
N VAL A 42 -13.35 7.55 -0.44
CA VAL A 42 -13.34 6.10 -0.21
C VAL A 42 -11.90 5.61 -0.07
N THR A 43 -11.68 4.75 0.92
CA THR A 43 -10.37 4.17 1.20
C THR A 43 -10.25 2.79 0.60
N THR A 44 -9.15 2.56 -0.11
CA THR A 44 -8.81 1.27 -0.70
C THR A 44 -7.53 0.74 -0.04
N VAL A 45 -7.55 -0.53 0.33
CA VAL A 45 -6.32 -1.20 0.79
C VAL A 45 -5.52 -1.62 -0.43
N ILE A 46 -4.26 -1.19 -0.51
CA ILE A 46 -3.41 -1.49 -1.66
C ILE A 46 -2.28 -2.46 -1.34
N ASP A 47 -1.99 -2.70 -0.08
CA ASP A 47 -1.05 -3.75 0.35
C ASP A 47 -1.29 -4.09 1.82
N THR A 48 -0.97 -5.33 2.19
CA THR A 48 -1.03 -5.76 3.58
C THR A 48 0.16 -6.63 3.92
N PHE A 49 0.56 -6.61 5.20
CA PHE A 49 1.52 -7.57 5.71
C PHE A 49 1.26 -7.82 7.20
N ASN A 50 1.68 -8.96 7.67
CA ASN A 50 1.55 -9.29 9.09
C ASN A 50 2.71 -8.64 9.86
N ILE A 51 2.37 -7.93 10.93
CA ILE A 51 3.36 -7.42 11.85
C ILE A 51 3.94 -8.59 12.63
N ASN A 52 5.24 -8.64 12.72
CA ASN A 52 5.91 -9.69 13.48
C ASN A 52 7.16 -9.10 14.14
N THR A 53 7.73 -9.87 15.05
CA THR A 53 8.89 -9.42 15.81
C THR A 53 10.18 -9.39 15.02
N ASN A 54 10.20 -9.98 13.83
CA ASN A 54 11.40 -10.06 13.02
C ASN A 54 11.55 -8.87 12.07
N THR A 55 10.46 -8.29 11.63
CA THR A 55 10.49 -7.12 10.76
C THR A 55 10.37 -5.87 11.62
N LYS A 56 11.37 -5.03 11.60
CA LYS A 56 11.41 -3.82 12.41
C LYS A 56 10.94 -2.60 11.64
N LEU A 57 11.24 -2.57 10.35
CA LEU A 57 10.98 -1.40 9.53
C LEU A 57 10.63 -1.87 8.12
N SER A 58 9.61 -1.26 7.54
CA SER A 58 9.24 -1.49 6.14
C SER A 58 9.25 -0.16 5.41
N GLU A 59 9.79 -0.14 4.20
CA GLU A 59 9.77 1.05 3.35
C GLU A 59 8.99 0.74 2.09
N TYR A 60 7.96 1.53 1.85
CA TYR A 60 7.19 1.50 0.61
C TYR A 60 7.63 2.59 -0.34
N THR A 61 7.67 2.25 -1.62
CA THR A 61 7.69 3.23 -2.70
C THR A 61 6.40 3.01 -3.50
N VAL A 62 5.59 4.04 -3.62
CA VAL A 62 4.25 3.95 -4.21
C VAL A 62 4.14 4.89 -5.39
N HIS A 63 3.60 4.38 -6.50
CA HIS A 63 3.31 5.17 -7.68
C HIS A 63 1.85 4.96 -8.07
N LEU A 64 1.15 6.05 -8.34
CA LEU A 64 -0.24 6.05 -8.77
C LEU A 64 -0.38 6.80 -10.09
N GLU A 65 -1.23 6.27 -10.98
CA GLU A 65 -1.60 6.95 -12.22
C GLU A 65 -3.10 6.85 -12.39
N ASN A 66 -3.73 7.99 -12.61
CA ASN A 66 -5.16 8.07 -12.82
C ASN A 66 -5.45 8.30 -14.30
N VAL A 67 -6.51 7.68 -14.83
CA VAL A 67 -6.83 7.77 -16.26
C VAL A 67 -7.03 9.20 -16.76
N ASN A 68 -7.31 10.14 -15.88
CA ASN A 68 -7.52 11.54 -16.25
C ASN A 68 -6.22 12.36 -16.26
N GLY A 69 -5.09 11.69 -16.23
CA GLY A 69 -3.80 12.34 -16.41
C GLY A 69 -3.11 12.75 -15.12
N ASN A 70 -3.64 12.40 -13.98
CA ASN A 70 -2.99 12.68 -12.70
C ASN A 70 -1.97 11.59 -12.37
N ILE A 71 -0.83 11.99 -11.83
CA ILE A 71 0.21 11.07 -11.38
C ILE A 71 0.64 11.46 -9.97
N GLN A 72 1.06 10.45 -9.20
CA GLN A 72 1.53 10.66 -7.83
C GLN A 72 2.57 9.60 -7.49
N SER A 73 3.63 10.03 -6.81
CA SER A 73 4.63 9.11 -6.27
C SER A 73 5.02 9.55 -4.89
N GLN A 74 5.28 8.60 -4.00
CA GLN A 74 5.71 8.90 -2.65
C GLN A 74 6.33 7.70 -1.98
N LYS A 75 6.88 7.93 -0.79
CA LYS A 75 7.37 6.88 0.08
C LYS A 75 6.61 6.86 1.39
N VAL A 76 6.60 5.69 2.04
CA VAL A 76 6.02 5.50 3.36
C VAL A 76 6.96 4.62 4.16
N LEU A 77 7.37 5.08 5.32
CA LEU A 77 8.09 4.26 6.28
C LEU A 77 7.10 3.73 7.31
N VAL A 78 7.24 2.46 7.66
CA VAL A 78 6.42 1.82 8.68
C VAL A 78 7.33 1.15 9.68
N MET A 79 7.30 1.61 10.92
CA MET A 79 8.07 1.02 12.01
C MET A 79 7.14 0.15 12.84
N ASN A 80 7.48 -1.12 12.95
CA ASN A 80 6.71 -2.06 13.75
C ASN A 80 7.19 -2.04 15.19
N TYR A 81 6.24 -2.08 16.10
CA TYR A 81 6.54 -2.01 17.52
C TYR A 81 5.59 -2.90 18.31
N GLY A 82 6.11 -3.44 19.39
CA GLY A 82 5.31 -4.19 20.33
C GLY A 82 5.45 -5.70 20.19
N ALA A 83 4.75 -6.40 21.04
CA ALA A 83 4.76 -7.85 21.08
C ALA A 83 3.38 -8.33 21.55
N GLY A 84 3.04 -9.54 21.15
CA GLY A 84 1.75 -10.12 21.54
C GLY A 84 0.59 -9.27 21.07
N LEU A 85 -0.32 -8.96 21.96
CA LEU A 85 -1.52 -8.18 21.65
C LEU A 85 -1.24 -6.68 21.47
N GLY A 86 -0.04 -6.24 21.84
CA GLY A 86 0.37 -4.85 21.67
C GLY A 86 1.05 -4.53 20.36
N LEU A 87 0.94 -5.40 19.37
CA LEU A 87 1.52 -5.14 18.06
C LEU A 87 0.88 -3.92 17.42
N THR A 88 1.71 -2.98 17.04
CA THR A 88 1.28 -1.75 16.39
C THR A 88 2.34 -1.28 15.41
N ALA A 89 2.06 -0.22 14.69
CA ALA A 89 3.01 0.38 13.78
C ALA A 89 2.89 1.89 13.81
N TYR A 90 4.00 2.54 13.55
CA TYR A 90 4.08 3.98 13.34
C TYR A 90 4.49 4.22 11.91
N SER A 91 3.92 5.22 11.26
CA SER A 91 4.22 5.48 9.86
C SER A 91 4.57 6.94 9.63
N SER A 92 5.33 7.15 8.57
CA SER A 92 5.67 8.48 8.09
C SER A 92 5.57 8.47 6.57
N GLU A 93 4.70 9.30 6.02
CA GLU A 93 4.62 9.54 4.59
C GLU A 93 5.55 10.67 4.23
N TYR A 94 6.34 10.49 3.17
CA TYR A 94 7.29 11.52 2.75
C TYR A 94 7.58 11.43 1.26
N GLY A 95 8.21 12.48 0.73
CA GLY A 95 8.56 12.53 -0.67
C GLY A 95 7.35 12.58 -1.58
N ILE A 96 6.25 13.18 -1.12
CA ILE A 96 5.01 13.19 -1.89
C ILE A 96 5.15 14.15 -3.06
N MET A 97 4.98 13.62 -4.27
CA MET A 97 5.01 14.37 -5.52
C MET A 97 3.78 14.04 -6.33
N PHE A 98 3.19 15.03 -6.96
CA PHE A 98 2.03 14.78 -7.82
C PHE A 98 1.88 15.87 -8.87
N HIS A 99 1.18 15.53 -9.95
CA HIS A 99 0.89 16.46 -11.04
C HIS A 99 -0.27 15.93 -11.88
N PRO A 100 -1.24 16.73 -12.30
CA PRO A 100 -1.51 18.07 -11.79
C PRO A 100 -2.21 18.06 -10.43
N ASN A 101 -2.86 16.96 -10.06
CA ASN A 101 -3.59 16.87 -8.80
C ASN A 101 -3.17 15.62 -8.04
N GLN A 102 -3.15 15.73 -6.71
CA GLN A 102 -2.92 14.58 -5.86
C GLN A 102 -4.09 13.60 -6.01
N ILE A 103 -3.75 12.32 -6.21
CA ILE A 103 -4.76 11.28 -6.46
C ILE A 103 -5.36 10.78 -5.15
N ALA A 104 -4.53 10.52 -4.15
CA ALA A 104 -4.97 9.90 -2.92
C ALA A 104 -4.08 10.29 -1.74
N ASP A 105 -4.66 10.22 -0.55
CA ASP A 105 -3.90 10.24 0.69
C ASP A 105 -3.50 8.80 1.00
N ILE A 106 -2.21 8.56 1.15
CA ILE A 106 -1.67 7.25 1.50
C ILE A 106 -1.52 7.18 3.01
N GLY A 107 -1.97 6.11 3.60
CA GLY A 107 -1.89 5.94 5.05
C GLY A 107 -1.69 4.49 5.44
N VAL A 108 -1.59 4.27 6.74
CA VAL A 108 -1.37 2.94 7.31
C VAL A 108 -2.37 2.71 8.43
N VAL A 109 -2.99 1.55 8.40
CA VAL A 109 -3.93 1.11 9.44
C VAL A 109 -3.48 -0.26 9.95
N VAL A 110 -3.48 -0.43 11.26
CA VAL A 110 -3.14 -1.72 11.87
C VAL A 110 -4.39 -2.27 12.56
N THR A 111 -4.76 -3.50 12.22
CA THR A 111 -5.88 -4.19 12.83
C THR A 111 -5.51 -5.65 13.05
N ALA A 112 -5.59 -6.10 14.29
CA ALA A 112 -5.32 -7.50 14.67
C ALA A 112 -3.96 -8.01 14.15
N GLY A 113 -2.94 -7.18 14.24
CA GLY A 113 -1.60 -7.56 13.80
C GLY A 113 -1.37 -7.50 12.31
N ILE A 114 -2.34 -7.02 11.54
CA ILE A 114 -2.21 -6.84 10.10
C ILE A 114 -2.03 -5.36 9.82
N CYS A 115 -0.96 -5.03 9.13
CA CYS A 115 -0.69 -3.68 8.66
C CYS A 115 -1.21 -3.53 7.24
N SER A 116 -2.06 -2.53 7.03
CA SER A 116 -2.64 -2.26 5.72
C SER A 116 -2.17 -0.91 5.23
N LEU A 117 -1.63 -0.87 4.01
CA LEU A 117 -1.33 0.38 3.32
C LEU A 117 -2.59 0.78 2.57
N THR A 118 -3.04 2.01 2.78
CA THR A 118 -4.33 2.47 2.26
C THR A 118 -4.16 3.68 1.35
N ALA A 119 -5.08 3.81 0.40
CA ALA A 119 -5.19 4.99 -0.45
C ALA A 119 -6.62 5.52 -0.34
N THR A 120 -6.77 6.75 0.12
CA THR A 120 -8.07 7.43 0.20
C THR A 120 -8.15 8.44 -0.92
N THR A 121 -9.05 8.19 -1.87
CA THR A 121 -9.17 9.00 -3.07
C THR A 121 -9.54 10.44 -2.73
N LYS A 122 -8.83 11.39 -3.34
CA LYS A 122 -9.04 12.82 -3.11
C LYS A 122 -10.24 13.33 -3.89
N THR A 123 -10.80 14.43 -3.40
CA THR A 123 -11.89 15.13 -4.08
C THR A 123 -11.46 15.51 -5.50
N GLY A 124 -12.36 15.29 -6.46
CA GLY A 124 -12.10 15.63 -7.85
C GLY A 124 -11.43 14.54 -8.67
N ILE A 125 -11.01 13.47 -8.05
CA ILE A 125 -10.42 12.34 -8.75
C ILE A 125 -11.52 11.34 -9.11
N THR A 126 -11.61 11.02 -10.39
CA THR A 126 -12.59 10.07 -10.93
C THR A 126 -11.92 9.09 -11.88
N GLY A 127 -12.60 7.99 -12.15
CA GLY A 127 -12.11 6.99 -13.07
C GLY A 127 -11.08 6.06 -12.43
N ILE A 128 -10.46 5.24 -13.26
CA ILE A 128 -9.55 4.20 -12.81
C ILE A 128 -8.23 4.80 -12.36
N THR A 129 -7.78 4.37 -11.18
CA THR A 129 -6.42 4.63 -10.71
C THR A 129 -5.65 3.32 -10.69
N THR A 130 -4.49 3.32 -11.32
CA THR A 130 -3.57 2.18 -11.32
C THR A 130 -2.44 2.47 -10.35
N PHE A 131 -2.08 1.49 -9.56
CA PHE A 131 -0.97 1.64 -8.62
C PHE A 131 0.08 0.57 -8.84
N SER A 132 1.32 0.94 -8.51
CA SER A 132 2.41 -0.01 -8.36
C SER A 132 3.20 0.38 -7.12
N LEU A 133 3.68 -0.62 -6.41
CA LEU A 133 4.45 -0.35 -5.20
C LEU A 133 5.51 -1.42 -4.99
N THR A 134 6.52 -1.02 -4.23
CA THR A 134 7.51 -1.95 -3.70
C THR A 134 7.56 -1.77 -2.19
N ARG A 135 7.89 -2.83 -1.50
CA ARG A 135 8.09 -2.80 -0.05
C ARG A 135 9.39 -3.51 0.27
N GLN A 136 10.25 -2.86 1.02
CA GLN A 136 11.48 -3.46 1.52
C GLN A 136 11.42 -3.53 3.03
N ASP A 137 11.61 -4.73 3.58
CA ASP A 137 11.55 -4.97 5.00
C ASP A 137 12.95 -5.12 5.58
N GLN A 138 13.13 -4.62 6.79
CA GLN A 138 14.36 -4.75 7.57
C GLN A 138 14.05 -5.40 8.90
N SER A 139 14.91 -6.30 9.30
CA SER A 139 14.83 -6.93 10.62
C SER A 139 15.64 -6.19 11.68
#